data_2ae5843a92b6dd55b15c1414c66db1fe
#
_entry.id   2ae5843a92b6dd55b15c1414c66db1fe
#
_cell.length_a   1.000
_cell.length_b   1.000
_cell.length_c   1.000
_cell.angle_alpha   90.00
_cell.angle_beta   90.00
_cell.angle_gamma   90.00
#
_symmetry.space_group_name_H-M   'P 1'
#
loop_
_entity.id
_entity.type
_entity.pdbx_description
1 polymer ?
#
loop_
_entity_poly.entity_id
_entity_poly.type
_entity_poly.pdbx_seq_one_letter_code
_entity_poly.pdbx_strand_id
1 'polypeptide(L)'
;MTRRSRSRAAAVAASLAVALSGCSGPPDEPVTAPSPPGPSPSAPSPSVSSPSAPPGTAPAGPVATLGEPVELTTGLEAPWGLAFLPDGSALVSERISGEIVRIPAKGGDPRTVGVVPGVHVSSEGGLLGIAVSPRFATDRTVYASVSGQDQNRIVALTIAGDHGSLSVDRVLLDGIRTADRHHGGRIAVGPDGHLWIGTGDAFEPGNAAADDSLNGKILRIAVDGSVPEDNPGSSPIYSSGHRNVQGIAFGPDGTPYASELGHRTWDEVNVLRAGADYGWPETEGIAGSTGQAPIATIHPDEASPSGVAYAEGSLWIGALGGRRLWQLPVEGGAATAEPIDHFAGEYGRIRTVEVAPDGALWLVTSNTDRATWGGTAPRPGDDRILRVEVREP
;
A
#
# COMPACT_ATOMS: atom_id res chain seq x y z
N MET A 1 40.65 -51.15 22.37
CA MET A 1 41.90 -50.48 22.79
C MET A 1 42.24 -49.42 21.81
N THR A 2 42.36 -48.21 22.25
CA THR A 2 43.18 -47.04 21.98
C THR A 2 42.36 -45.77 21.93
N ARG A 3 42.44 -45.13 23.00
CA ARG A 3 42.69 -43.75 23.50
C ARG A 3 42.20 -42.59 22.64
N ARG A 4 41.32 -41.83 23.32
CA ARG A 4 40.91 -40.43 23.05
C ARG A 4 42.08 -39.45 23.29
N SER A 5 42.21 -38.45 22.45
CA SER A 5 42.96 -37.23 22.72
C SER A 5 41.99 -36.02 22.66
N ARG A 6 41.93 -35.33 23.79
CA ARG A 6 41.23 -34.04 23.94
C ARG A 6 42.26 -32.92 23.82
N SER A 7 42.06 -32.00 22.87
CA SER A 7 42.82 -30.76 22.84
C SER A 7 41.97 -29.62 23.38
N ARG A 8 42.44 -28.96 24.42
CA ARG A 8 41.92 -27.72 25.00
C ARG A 8 42.55 -26.56 24.25
N ALA A 9 41.73 -25.62 23.72
CA ALA A 9 42.18 -24.31 23.27
C ALA A 9 41.95 -23.31 24.42
N ALA A 10 43.03 -22.59 24.76
CA ALA A 10 43.04 -21.56 25.78
C ALA A 10 42.69 -20.20 25.13
N ALA A 11 41.78 -19.47 25.77
CA ALA A 11 41.48 -18.09 25.45
C ALA A 11 42.53 -17.15 26.05
N VAL A 12 43.11 -16.28 25.24
CA VAL A 12 43.97 -15.18 25.66
C VAL A 12 43.17 -13.90 25.64
N ALA A 13 42.93 -13.32 26.80
CA ALA A 13 42.35 -11.99 26.95
C ALA A 13 43.49 -10.94 26.92
N ALA A 14 43.48 -10.04 26.00
CA ALA A 14 44.37 -8.87 25.95
C ALA A 14 43.64 -7.65 26.50
N SER A 15 44.06 -7.16 27.64
CA SER A 15 43.59 -5.90 28.23
C SER A 15 44.43 -4.75 27.69
N LEU A 16 43.79 -3.77 27.10
CA LEU A 16 44.42 -2.52 26.64
C LEU A 16 44.14 -1.44 27.71
N ALA A 17 45.17 -0.99 28.39
CA ALA A 17 45.13 0.12 29.31
C ALA A 17 45.45 1.41 28.55
N VAL A 18 44.55 2.37 28.58
CA VAL A 18 44.75 3.73 28.05
C VAL A 18 45.15 4.63 29.20
N ALA A 19 46.38 5.18 29.17
CA ALA A 19 46.87 6.15 30.12
C ALA A 19 46.34 7.55 29.77
N LEU A 20 45.68 8.19 30.70
CA LEU A 20 45.28 9.60 30.65
C LEU A 20 46.43 10.46 31.17
N SER A 21 47.05 11.25 30.27
CA SER A 21 47.96 12.31 30.65
C SER A 21 47.18 13.59 30.88
N GLY A 22 47.14 14.06 32.08
CA GLY A 22 46.58 15.35 32.43
C GLY A 22 47.56 16.50 32.11
N CYS A 23 47.07 17.52 31.41
CA CYS A 23 47.71 18.84 31.38
C CYS A 23 46.83 19.81 32.15
N SER A 24 47.33 20.29 33.29
CA SER A 24 46.77 21.38 34.07
C SER A 24 47.16 22.74 33.45
N GLY A 25 46.19 23.50 32.98
CA GLY A 25 46.29 24.92 32.64
C GLY A 25 45.74 25.79 33.78
N PRO A 26 46.13 27.05 33.89
CA PRO A 26 45.77 27.95 34.99
C PRO A 26 44.29 28.39 34.90
N PRO A 27 43.70 28.84 36.04
CA PRO A 27 42.30 29.20 36.09
C PRO A 27 42.01 30.51 35.36
N ASP A 28 41.04 30.51 34.47
CA ASP A 28 40.49 31.66 33.79
C ASP A 28 39.57 32.46 34.72
N GLU A 29 39.72 33.79 34.68
CA GLU A 29 38.86 34.76 35.38
C GLU A 29 37.42 34.71 34.82
N PRO A 30 36.43 35.11 35.63
CA PRO A 30 35.00 35.09 35.22
C PRO A 30 34.74 36.24 34.23
N VAL A 31 34.45 35.85 32.98
CA VAL A 31 33.93 36.79 31.98
C VAL A 31 32.44 37.06 32.25
N THR A 32 32.12 38.29 32.61
CA THR A 32 30.75 38.76 32.76
C THR A 32 30.06 38.78 31.38
N ALA A 33 28.98 38.03 31.23
CA ALA A 33 28.14 38.08 30.02
C ALA A 33 27.43 39.41 29.88
N PRO A 34 27.33 39.98 28.67
CA PRO A 34 26.56 41.19 28.44
C PRO A 34 25.04 40.90 28.57
N SER A 35 24.31 41.81 29.20
CA SER A 35 22.87 41.79 29.34
C SER A 35 22.16 41.75 27.98
N PRO A 36 21.04 41.00 27.82
CA PRO A 36 20.30 40.99 26.57
C PRO A 36 19.66 42.37 26.29
N PRO A 37 19.62 42.80 25.01
CA PRO A 37 18.95 44.00 24.60
C PRO A 37 17.41 43.90 24.87
N GLY A 38 16.82 44.98 25.32
CA GLY A 38 15.40 45.12 25.59
C GLY A 38 14.56 44.92 24.33
N PRO A 39 13.24 44.63 24.49
CA PRO A 39 12.38 44.30 23.37
C PRO A 39 12.22 45.53 22.44
N SER A 40 12.56 45.33 21.17
CA SER A 40 12.23 46.26 20.09
C SER A 40 10.72 46.27 19.83
N PRO A 41 10.14 47.41 19.46
CA PRO A 41 8.72 47.49 19.14
C PRO A 41 8.38 46.60 17.95
N SER A 42 7.35 45.78 18.14
CA SER A 42 6.82 44.85 17.11
C SER A 42 6.35 45.66 15.91
N ALA A 43 6.92 45.36 14.75
CA ALA A 43 6.36 45.76 13.46
C ALA A 43 5.00 45.05 13.26
N PRO A 44 4.01 45.69 12.61
CA PRO A 44 2.74 45.04 12.33
C PRO A 44 2.98 43.84 11.41
N SER A 45 2.49 42.67 11.81
CA SER A 45 2.49 41.46 11.01
C SER A 45 1.78 41.75 9.68
N PRO A 46 2.34 41.33 8.54
CA PRO A 46 1.59 41.36 7.30
C PRO A 46 0.36 40.44 7.46
N SER A 47 -0.80 40.95 7.17
CA SER A 47 -2.02 40.17 7.04
C SER A 47 -1.79 39.15 5.91
N VAL A 48 -1.62 37.89 6.27
CA VAL A 48 -1.65 36.80 5.34
C VAL A 48 -3.08 36.72 4.83
N SER A 49 -3.30 37.18 3.60
CA SER A 49 -4.55 36.94 2.89
C SER A 49 -4.72 35.41 2.82
N SER A 50 -5.80 34.90 3.40
CA SER A 50 -6.21 33.54 3.23
C SER A 50 -6.23 33.23 1.72
N PRO A 51 -5.68 32.10 1.28
CA PRO A 51 -5.80 31.70 -0.12
C PRO A 51 -7.29 31.66 -0.47
N SER A 52 -7.66 32.30 -1.56
CA SER A 52 -9.02 32.24 -2.11
C SER A 52 -9.37 30.77 -2.31
N ALA A 53 -10.52 30.37 -1.78
CA ALA A 53 -11.10 29.06 -2.07
C ALA A 53 -11.12 28.82 -3.58
N PRO A 54 -10.85 27.60 -4.06
CA PRO A 54 -10.99 27.27 -5.47
C PRO A 54 -12.42 27.61 -5.94
N PRO A 55 -12.62 27.92 -7.25
CA PRO A 55 -13.92 28.27 -7.76
C PRO A 55 -14.92 27.19 -7.39
N GLY A 56 -16.04 27.62 -6.78
CA GLY A 56 -17.03 26.76 -6.17
C GLY A 56 -17.41 25.60 -7.08
N THR A 57 -17.18 24.41 -6.63
CA THR A 57 -17.71 23.17 -7.19
C THR A 57 -19.22 23.32 -7.31
N ALA A 58 -19.75 23.02 -8.49
CA ALA A 58 -21.19 22.85 -8.68
C ALA A 58 -21.71 21.91 -7.58
N PRO A 59 -22.94 22.08 -7.05
CA PRO A 59 -23.46 21.17 -6.04
C PRO A 59 -23.31 19.75 -6.58
N ALA A 60 -22.64 18.89 -5.81
CA ALA A 60 -22.49 17.48 -6.14
C ALA A 60 -23.88 16.91 -6.38
N GLY A 61 -24.08 16.24 -7.53
CA GLY A 61 -25.29 15.44 -7.79
C GLY A 61 -25.45 14.40 -6.64
N PRO A 62 -26.57 13.68 -6.63
CA PRO A 62 -26.74 12.61 -5.67
C PRO A 62 -25.55 11.65 -5.79
N VAL A 63 -25.02 11.21 -4.65
CA VAL A 63 -23.89 10.28 -4.54
C VAL A 63 -24.37 8.95 -3.95
N ALA A 64 -23.68 7.86 -4.27
CA ALA A 64 -23.96 6.54 -3.72
C ALA A 64 -23.95 6.57 -2.17
N THR A 65 -24.79 5.77 -1.56
CA THR A 65 -24.90 5.65 -0.09
C THR A 65 -24.54 4.25 0.37
N LEU A 66 -24.15 4.13 1.64
CA LEU A 66 -23.78 2.85 2.24
C LEU A 66 -24.91 2.30 3.14
N GLY A 67 -25.09 0.98 3.10
CA GLY A 67 -25.83 0.26 4.11
C GLY A 67 -25.03 0.04 5.39
N GLU A 68 -25.68 -0.58 6.40
CA GLU A 68 -24.99 -0.97 7.63
C GLU A 68 -23.98 -2.10 7.36
N PRO A 69 -22.74 -2.00 7.88
CA PRO A 69 -21.74 -3.04 7.73
C PRO A 69 -22.14 -4.34 8.44
N VAL A 70 -21.96 -5.46 7.74
CA VAL A 70 -22.18 -6.80 8.28
C VAL A 70 -20.84 -7.52 8.38
N GLU A 71 -20.48 -7.99 9.57
CA GLU A 71 -19.28 -8.77 9.78
C GLU A 71 -19.41 -10.15 9.14
N LEU A 72 -18.51 -10.48 8.22
CA LEU A 72 -18.50 -11.77 7.51
C LEU A 72 -17.55 -12.78 8.13
N THR A 73 -16.39 -12.34 8.60
CA THR A 73 -15.37 -13.18 9.21
C THR A 73 -14.49 -12.37 10.14
N THR A 74 -13.84 -13.04 11.07
CA THR A 74 -12.92 -12.48 12.06
C THR A 74 -11.69 -13.36 12.23
N GLY A 75 -10.68 -12.89 12.96
CA GLY A 75 -9.51 -13.68 13.33
C GLY A 75 -8.49 -13.85 12.21
N LEU A 76 -8.46 -12.95 11.25
CA LEU A 76 -7.40 -12.88 10.24
C LEU A 76 -6.12 -12.28 10.84
N GLU A 77 -4.94 -12.69 10.36
CA GLU A 77 -3.65 -12.18 10.82
C GLU A 77 -2.99 -11.29 9.77
N ALA A 78 -2.98 -9.98 10.02
CA ALA A 78 -2.41 -8.98 9.12
C ALA A 78 -2.83 -9.19 7.64
N PRO A 79 -4.13 -9.32 7.34
CA PRO A 79 -4.60 -9.54 5.98
C PRO A 79 -4.22 -8.36 5.08
N TRP A 80 -3.83 -8.66 3.81
CA TRP A 80 -3.35 -7.63 2.93
C TRP A 80 -4.14 -7.53 1.61
N GLY A 81 -4.22 -8.58 0.82
CA GLY A 81 -4.95 -8.63 -0.43
C GLY A 81 -6.20 -9.49 -0.33
N LEU A 82 -7.23 -9.16 -1.11
CA LEU A 82 -8.44 -9.95 -1.27
C LEU A 82 -8.74 -10.09 -2.76
N ALA A 83 -9.14 -11.28 -3.19
CA ALA A 83 -9.62 -11.52 -4.55
C ALA A 83 -10.72 -12.57 -4.56
N PHE A 84 -11.80 -12.30 -5.31
CA PHE A 84 -12.94 -13.21 -5.39
C PHE A 84 -12.70 -14.39 -6.33
N LEU A 85 -13.18 -15.55 -5.95
CA LEU A 85 -13.28 -16.74 -6.77
C LEU A 85 -14.62 -16.79 -7.54
N PRO A 86 -14.69 -17.54 -8.64
CA PRO A 86 -15.92 -17.64 -9.43
C PRO A 86 -17.15 -18.15 -8.68
N ASP A 87 -16.97 -18.83 -7.55
CA ASP A 87 -18.07 -19.31 -6.70
C ASP A 87 -18.52 -18.29 -5.64
N GLY A 88 -17.99 -17.07 -5.70
CA GLY A 88 -18.29 -15.98 -4.77
C GLY A 88 -17.52 -16.03 -3.45
N SER A 89 -16.76 -17.08 -3.17
CA SER A 89 -15.83 -17.08 -2.04
C SER A 89 -14.64 -16.17 -2.35
N ALA A 90 -13.90 -15.73 -1.33
CA ALA A 90 -12.72 -14.89 -1.49
C ALA A 90 -11.44 -15.59 -1.01
N LEU A 91 -10.33 -15.28 -1.66
CA LEU A 91 -8.99 -15.54 -1.15
C LEU A 91 -8.48 -14.28 -0.47
N VAL A 92 -7.78 -14.45 0.64
CA VAL A 92 -7.12 -13.38 1.37
C VAL A 92 -5.67 -13.77 1.61
N SER A 93 -4.74 -12.88 1.30
CA SER A 93 -3.34 -13.04 1.67
C SER A 93 -3.09 -12.52 3.07
N GLU A 94 -2.39 -13.28 3.88
CA GLU A 94 -1.91 -12.86 5.19
C GLU A 94 -0.43 -12.49 5.09
N ARG A 95 -0.12 -11.23 5.34
CA ARG A 95 1.19 -10.64 5.04
C ARG A 95 2.33 -11.29 5.81
N ILE A 96 2.11 -11.57 7.09
CA ILE A 96 3.15 -12.02 8.02
C ILE A 96 3.33 -13.53 7.95
N SER A 97 2.25 -14.30 7.97
CA SER A 97 2.30 -15.76 7.89
C SER A 97 2.71 -16.26 6.51
N GLY A 98 2.47 -15.45 5.46
CA GLY A 98 2.61 -15.86 4.07
C GLY A 98 1.51 -16.82 3.62
N GLU A 99 0.46 -16.98 4.40
CA GLU A 99 -0.67 -17.83 4.08
C GLU A 99 -1.63 -17.17 3.08
N ILE A 100 -2.27 -17.98 2.28
CA ILE A 100 -3.52 -17.63 1.59
C ILE A 100 -4.63 -18.40 2.30
N VAL A 101 -5.63 -17.66 2.75
CA VAL A 101 -6.85 -18.21 3.37
C VAL A 101 -8.05 -17.99 2.46
N ARG A 102 -9.02 -18.91 2.51
CA ARG A 102 -10.29 -18.82 1.78
C ARG A 102 -11.41 -18.48 2.73
N ILE A 103 -12.19 -17.48 2.37
CA ILE A 103 -13.40 -17.05 3.08
C ILE A 103 -14.62 -17.50 2.28
N PRO A 104 -15.58 -18.22 2.90
CA PRO A 104 -16.82 -18.61 2.20
C PRO A 104 -17.60 -17.38 1.70
N ALA A 105 -18.35 -17.53 0.60
CA ALA A 105 -19.12 -16.44 -0.01
C ALA A 105 -20.15 -15.78 0.94
N LYS A 106 -20.61 -16.51 1.96
CA LYS A 106 -21.56 -16.02 2.98
C LYS A 106 -20.90 -15.66 4.31
N GLY A 107 -19.57 -15.59 4.32
CA GLY A 107 -18.79 -15.44 5.56
C GLY A 107 -18.62 -16.76 6.31
N GLY A 108 -17.98 -16.69 7.46
CA GLY A 108 -17.64 -17.82 8.33
C GLY A 108 -16.14 -17.96 8.53
N ASP A 109 -15.72 -19.05 9.15
CA ASP A 109 -14.32 -19.27 9.54
C ASP A 109 -13.38 -19.33 8.34
N PRO A 110 -12.24 -18.61 8.39
CA PRO A 110 -11.20 -18.71 7.38
C PRO A 110 -10.66 -20.15 7.27
N ARG A 111 -10.30 -20.57 6.06
CA ARG A 111 -9.66 -21.87 5.82
C ARG A 111 -8.35 -21.66 5.08
N THR A 112 -7.25 -22.12 5.69
CA THR A 112 -5.93 -22.06 5.05
C THR A 112 -5.93 -22.87 3.74
N VAL A 113 -5.53 -22.21 2.66
CA VAL A 113 -5.27 -22.82 1.35
C VAL A 113 -3.82 -23.31 1.27
N GLY A 114 -2.89 -22.52 1.78
CA GLY A 114 -1.48 -22.88 1.85
C GLY A 114 -0.59 -21.67 2.13
N VAL A 115 0.71 -21.95 2.30
CA VAL A 115 1.75 -20.93 2.52
C VAL A 115 2.49 -20.69 1.21
N VAL A 116 2.67 -19.42 0.84
CA VAL A 116 3.45 -19.03 -0.34
C VAL A 116 4.94 -19.13 -0.01
N PRO A 117 5.71 -19.97 -0.71
CA PRO A 117 7.12 -20.12 -0.40
C PRO A 117 7.95 -18.90 -0.80
N GLY A 118 9.01 -18.63 -0.04
CA GLY A 118 9.95 -17.54 -0.33
C GLY A 118 9.48 -16.16 0.07
N VAL A 119 8.41 -16.07 0.85
CA VAL A 119 8.00 -14.82 1.50
C VAL A 119 9.02 -14.44 2.56
N HIS A 120 9.52 -13.21 2.45
CA HIS A 120 10.37 -12.58 3.47
C HIS A 120 9.62 -11.42 4.12
N VAL A 121 9.45 -11.51 5.44
CA VAL A 121 8.74 -10.50 6.22
C VAL A 121 9.73 -9.43 6.67
N SER A 122 9.53 -8.22 6.20
CA SER A 122 10.22 -7.02 6.68
C SER A 122 9.20 -6.09 7.40
N SER A 123 9.55 -4.83 7.60
CA SER A 123 8.61 -3.86 8.21
C SER A 123 7.27 -3.82 7.45
N GLU A 124 7.29 -3.60 6.13
CA GLU A 124 6.08 -3.56 5.29
C GLU A 124 6.01 -4.73 4.27
N GLY A 125 7.11 -5.45 4.09
CA GLY A 125 7.19 -6.59 3.17
C GLY A 125 6.54 -7.85 3.71
N GLY A 126 6.25 -8.78 2.82
CA GLY A 126 5.60 -10.04 3.11
C GLY A 126 4.84 -10.59 1.91
N LEU A 127 3.76 -11.33 2.15
CA LEU A 127 2.78 -11.66 1.11
C LEU A 127 1.80 -10.50 0.98
N LEU A 128 1.83 -9.80 -0.15
CA LEU A 128 1.08 -8.56 -0.35
C LEU A 128 -0.20 -8.80 -1.18
N GLY A 129 -0.37 -8.09 -2.29
CA GLY A 129 -1.54 -8.20 -3.15
C GLY A 129 -1.67 -9.57 -3.81
N ILE A 130 -2.90 -9.98 -4.03
CA ILE A 130 -3.25 -11.15 -4.83
C ILE A 130 -4.34 -10.80 -5.84
N ALA A 131 -4.34 -11.50 -6.98
CA ALA A 131 -5.40 -11.42 -7.97
C ALA A 131 -5.71 -12.82 -8.52
N VAL A 132 -6.97 -13.08 -8.85
CA VAL A 132 -7.42 -14.36 -9.39
C VAL A 132 -7.42 -14.30 -10.91
N SER A 133 -6.93 -15.35 -11.57
CA SER A 133 -6.98 -15.47 -13.02
C SER A 133 -8.42 -15.36 -13.54
N PRO A 134 -8.68 -14.61 -14.63
CA PRO A 134 -9.99 -14.61 -15.28
C PRO A 134 -10.43 -16.01 -15.75
N ARG A 135 -9.46 -16.92 -15.89
CA ARG A 135 -9.70 -18.32 -16.28
C ARG A 135 -9.55 -19.30 -15.12
N PHE A 136 -9.67 -18.82 -13.88
CA PHE A 136 -9.45 -19.63 -12.67
C PHE A 136 -10.22 -20.96 -12.66
N ALA A 137 -11.41 -20.99 -13.22
CA ALA A 137 -12.21 -22.23 -13.31
C ALA A 137 -11.46 -23.36 -14.05
N THR A 138 -10.53 -23.02 -14.96
CA THR A 138 -9.77 -23.96 -15.77
C THR A 138 -8.30 -24.03 -15.40
N ASP A 139 -7.65 -22.89 -15.10
CA ASP A 139 -6.20 -22.81 -14.85
C ASP A 139 -5.84 -22.81 -13.36
N ARG A 140 -6.82 -22.56 -12.48
CA ARG A 140 -6.64 -22.52 -11.01
C ARG A 140 -5.52 -21.58 -10.56
N THR A 141 -5.24 -20.55 -11.36
CA THR A 141 -4.12 -19.63 -11.16
C THR A 141 -4.51 -18.44 -10.27
N VAL A 142 -3.63 -18.13 -9.34
CA VAL A 142 -3.66 -16.90 -8.53
C VAL A 142 -2.32 -16.19 -8.71
N TYR A 143 -2.36 -14.90 -8.95
CA TYR A 143 -1.19 -14.05 -9.01
C TYR A 143 -0.93 -13.43 -7.65
N ALA A 144 0.34 -13.33 -7.26
CA ALA A 144 0.70 -12.75 -5.97
C ALA A 144 1.93 -11.84 -6.08
N SER A 145 1.89 -10.75 -5.32
CA SER A 145 3.05 -9.90 -5.06
C SER A 145 3.73 -10.39 -3.78
N VAL A 146 4.98 -10.80 -3.91
CA VAL A 146 5.76 -11.45 -2.85
C VAL A 146 7.02 -10.66 -2.57
N SER A 147 7.21 -10.22 -1.33
CA SER A 147 8.50 -9.71 -0.90
C SER A 147 9.43 -10.87 -0.62
N GLY A 148 10.55 -10.92 -1.35
CA GLY A 148 11.66 -11.81 -1.09
C GLY A 148 12.76 -11.14 -0.28
N GLN A 149 13.82 -11.88 0.01
CA GLN A 149 14.95 -11.35 0.79
C GLN A 149 15.68 -10.23 0.05
N ASP A 150 15.90 -10.41 -1.26
CA ASP A 150 16.71 -9.50 -2.07
C ASP A 150 15.86 -8.62 -3.00
N GLN A 151 14.68 -9.08 -3.37
CA GLN A 151 13.77 -8.39 -4.30
C GLN A 151 12.32 -8.82 -4.12
N ASN A 152 11.40 -7.92 -4.49
CA ASN A 152 9.99 -8.26 -4.64
C ASN A 152 9.77 -8.93 -6.00
N ARG A 153 8.77 -9.79 -6.09
CA ARG A 153 8.45 -10.57 -7.30
C ARG A 153 6.95 -10.69 -7.48
N ILE A 154 6.55 -10.79 -8.73
CA ILE A 154 5.19 -11.20 -9.11
C ILE A 154 5.25 -12.65 -9.52
N VAL A 155 4.46 -13.48 -8.87
CA VAL A 155 4.44 -14.92 -9.10
C VAL A 155 3.05 -15.41 -9.52
N ALA A 156 3.01 -16.43 -10.35
CA ALA A 156 1.81 -17.24 -10.58
C ALA A 156 1.84 -18.45 -9.65
N LEU A 157 0.72 -18.63 -8.95
CA LEU A 157 0.49 -19.73 -8.02
C LEU A 157 -0.60 -20.62 -8.59
N THR A 158 -0.48 -21.93 -8.42
CA THR A 158 -1.56 -22.89 -8.73
C THR A 158 -2.17 -23.41 -7.45
N ILE A 159 -3.50 -23.36 -7.35
CA ILE A 159 -4.28 -23.95 -6.26
C ILE A 159 -4.85 -25.28 -6.74
N ALA A 160 -4.30 -26.40 -6.26
CA ALA A 160 -4.75 -27.75 -6.63
C ALA A 160 -5.83 -28.28 -5.68
N GLY A 161 -6.88 -28.87 -6.26
CA GLY A 161 -7.99 -29.52 -5.52
C GLY A 161 -8.90 -28.56 -4.75
N ASP A 162 -9.93 -29.12 -4.10
CA ASP A 162 -10.93 -28.35 -3.35
C ASP A 162 -10.41 -27.89 -1.98
N HIS A 163 -9.36 -28.50 -1.47
CA HIS A 163 -8.77 -28.25 -0.15
C HIS A 163 -7.37 -27.64 -0.20
N GLY A 164 -6.92 -27.26 -1.40
CA GLY A 164 -5.78 -26.44 -1.64
C GLY A 164 -4.42 -27.01 -1.23
N SER A 165 -3.67 -27.55 -2.20
CA SER A 165 -2.22 -27.39 -2.12
C SER A 165 -1.84 -26.21 -3.00
N LEU A 166 -1.04 -25.29 -2.45
CA LEU A 166 -0.56 -24.12 -3.15
C LEU A 166 0.88 -24.39 -3.61
N SER A 167 1.15 -24.11 -4.87
CA SER A 167 2.52 -24.18 -5.41
C SER A 167 2.83 -22.96 -6.25
N VAL A 168 4.09 -22.51 -6.21
CA VAL A 168 4.58 -21.51 -7.17
C VAL A 168 4.78 -22.21 -8.51
N ASP A 169 4.03 -21.77 -9.52
CA ASP A 169 4.17 -22.28 -10.89
C ASP A 169 5.36 -21.61 -11.59
N ARG A 170 5.40 -20.27 -11.56
CA ARG A 170 6.47 -19.48 -12.16
C ARG A 170 6.57 -18.07 -11.59
N VAL A 171 7.73 -17.45 -11.74
CA VAL A 171 7.93 -16.01 -11.57
C VAL A 171 7.56 -15.32 -12.86
N LEU A 172 6.65 -14.33 -12.80
CA LEU A 172 6.20 -13.54 -13.95
C LEU A 172 7.05 -12.29 -14.15
N LEU A 173 7.43 -11.66 -13.02
CA LEU A 173 8.29 -10.49 -13.01
C LEU A 173 9.15 -10.51 -11.74
N ASP A 174 10.41 -10.20 -11.90
CA ASP A 174 11.37 -9.99 -10.81
C ASP A 174 12.14 -8.67 -11.02
N GLY A 175 13.19 -8.42 -10.22
CA GLY A 175 13.99 -7.21 -10.32
C GLY A 175 13.36 -5.96 -9.66
N ILE A 176 12.22 -6.10 -8.97
CA ILE A 176 11.65 -5.01 -8.16
C ILE A 176 12.45 -4.97 -6.85
N ARG A 177 13.21 -3.92 -6.62
CA ARG A 177 14.04 -3.79 -5.40
C ARG A 177 13.17 -3.83 -4.14
N THR A 178 13.65 -4.53 -3.12
CA THR A 178 13.03 -4.56 -1.79
C THR A 178 13.71 -3.59 -0.83
N ALA A 179 13.00 -3.18 0.21
CA ALA A 179 13.48 -2.38 1.32
C ALA A 179 12.66 -2.70 2.58
N ASP A 180 12.85 -1.95 3.67
CA ASP A 180 11.99 -2.08 4.83
C ASP A 180 10.58 -1.55 4.59
N ARG A 181 10.44 -0.56 3.69
CA ARG A 181 9.18 0.16 3.42
C ARG A 181 9.01 0.45 1.94
N HIS A 182 7.80 0.92 1.61
CA HIS A 182 7.40 1.34 0.27
C HIS A 182 7.54 0.20 -0.75
N HIS A 183 6.91 -0.92 -0.45
CA HIS A 183 6.85 -2.05 -1.37
C HIS A 183 5.80 -1.85 -2.48
N GLY A 184 4.77 -1.00 -2.26
CA GLY A 184 3.57 -1.01 -3.07
C GLY A 184 2.85 -2.33 -2.91
N GLY A 185 2.87 -3.15 -3.93
CA GLY A 185 2.46 -4.56 -3.88
C GLY A 185 1.01 -4.82 -4.27
N ARG A 186 0.21 -3.80 -4.62
CA ARG A 186 -1.12 -4.03 -5.17
C ARG A 186 -1.00 -4.68 -6.54
N ILE A 187 -1.82 -5.71 -6.77
CA ILE A 187 -1.95 -6.37 -8.06
C ILE A 187 -3.44 -6.52 -8.39
N ALA A 188 -3.79 -6.22 -9.63
CA ALA A 188 -5.14 -6.36 -10.14
C ALA A 188 -5.11 -6.92 -11.57
N VAL A 189 -6.15 -7.63 -11.98
CA VAL A 189 -6.38 -7.95 -13.40
C VAL A 189 -7.23 -6.84 -13.99
N GLY A 190 -6.70 -6.15 -14.98
CA GLY A 190 -7.42 -5.11 -15.68
C GLY A 190 -8.50 -5.66 -16.63
N PRO A 191 -9.43 -4.80 -17.07
CA PRO A 191 -10.44 -5.16 -18.07
C PRO A 191 -9.83 -5.54 -19.43
N ASP A 192 -8.57 -5.17 -19.65
CA ASP A 192 -7.75 -5.55 -20.79
C ASP A 192 -7.13 -6.97 -20.67
N GLY A 193 -7.36 -7.66 -19.55
CA GLY A 193 -6.85 -8.99 -19.26
C GLY A 193 -5.38 -9.03 -18.85
N HIS A 194 -4.73 -7.89 -18.61
CA HIS A 194 -3.36 -7.80 -18.12
C HIS A 194 -3.27 -7.63 -16.61
N LEU A 195 -2.10 -7.92 -16.07
CA LEU A 195 -1.79 -7.67 -14.66
C LEU A 195 -1.28 -6.22 -14.52
N TRP A 196 -1.92 -5.47 -13.65
CA TRP A 196 -1.53 -4.14 -13.24
C TRP A 196 -0.96 -4.21 -11.83
N ILE A 197 0.25 -3.68 -11.65
CA ILE A 197 1.00 -3.81 -10.41
C ILE A 197 1.47 -2.42 -9.95
N GLY A 198 1.09 -2.04 -8.75
CA GLY A 198 1.64 -0.86 -8.07
C GLY A 198 2.91 -1.22 -7.32
N THR A 199 3.98 -0.47 -7.54
CA THR A 199 5.22 -0.60 -6.77
C THR A 199 5.49 0.64 -5.94
N GLY A 200 6.32 0.51 -4.91
CA GLY A 200 6.84 1.63 -4.15
C GLY A 200 8.27 1.97 -4.55
N ASP A 201 8.75 3.14 -4.16
CA ASP A 201 10.10 3.63 -4.44
C ASP A 201 11.21 2.87 -3.69
N ALA A 202 10.86 1.86 -2.87
CA ALA A 202 11.77 1.12 -2.01
C ALA A 202 12.55 2.02 -1.04
N PHE A 203 11.90 3.07 -0.54
CA PHE A 203 12.47 4.08 0.37
C PHE A 203 13.69 4.82 -0.22
N GLU A 204 13.83 4.80 -1.53
CA GLU A 204 14.83 5.51 -2.32
C GLU A 204 14.11 6.33 -3.41
N PRO A 205 13.78 7.61 -3.13
CA PRO A 205 12.90 8.40 -3.99
C PRO A 205 13.34 8.50 -5.45
N GLY A 206 14.67 8.49 -5.71
CA GLY A 206 15.21 8.51 -7.07
C GLY A 206 14.79 7.34 -7.96
N ASN A 207 14.37 6.22 -7.37
CA ASN A 207 13.87 5.08 -8.14
C ASN A 207 12.59 5.42 -8.93
N ALA A 208 11.76 6.34 -8.40
CA ALA A 208 10.49 6.67 -9.02
C ALA A 208 10.65 7.33 -10.41
N ALA A 209 11.66 8.20 -10.56
CA ALA A 209 11.97 8.87 -11.81
C ALA A 209 12.92 8.07 -12.72
N ALA A 210 13.63 7.07 -12.19
CA ALA A 210 14.63 6.31 -12.97
C ALA A 210 13.95 5.33 -13.97
N ASP A 211 14.30 5.43 -15.24
CA ASP A 211 13.71 4.62 -16.33
C ASP A 211 14.11 3.14 -16.26
N ASP A 212 15.23 2.82 -15.61
CA ASP A 212 15.75 1.47 -15.44
C ASP A 212 15.32 0.81 -14.13
N SER A 213 14.50 1.50 -13.33
CA SER A 213 13.95 0.99 -12.07
C SER A 213 12.50 0.57 -12.22
N LEU A 214 12.14 -0.60 -11.66
CA LEU A 214 10.75 -1.05 -11.55
C LEU A 214 10.05 -0.54 -10.27
N ASN A 215 10.74 0.26 -9.47
CA ASN A 215 10.23 0.83 -8.23
C ASN A 215 9.65 2.23 -8.44
N GLY A 216 8.58 2.54 -7.70
CA GLY A 216 7.84 3.80 -7.86
C GLY A 216 7.13 3.90 -9.21
N LYS A 217 6.49 2.81 -9.62
CA LYS A 217 5.87 2.63 -10.93
C LYS A 217 4.47 2.01 -10.83
N ILE A 218 3.69 2.24 -11.85
CA ILE A 218 2.66 1.29 -12.26
C ILE A 218 3.29 0.41 -13.33
N LEU A 219 3.27 -0.89 -13.10
CA LEU A 219 3.71 -1.89 -14.07
C LEU A 219 2.49 -2.58 -14.68
N ARG A 220 2.59 -2.91 -15.97
CA ARG A 220 1.55 -3.66 -16.69
C ARG A 220 2.21 -4.77 -17.51
N ILE A 221 1.82 -6.00 -17.22
CA ILE A 221 2.34 -7.20 -17.91
C ILE A 221 1.19 -8.13 -18.31
N ALA A 222 1.42 -8.95 -19.30
CA ALA A 222 0.49 -10.02 -19.63
C ALA A 222 0.48 -11.10 -18.53
N VAL A 223 -0.56 -11.91 -18.48
CA VAL A 223 -0.72 -12.99 -17.48
C VAL A 223 0.32 -14.10 -17.59
N ASP A 224 1.10 -14.15 -18.67
CA ASP A 224 2.25 -15.02 -18.85
C ASP A 224 3.60 -14.38 -18.49
N GLY A 225 3.59 -13.10 -18.12
CA GLY A 225 4.78 -12.32 -17.75
C GLY A 225 5.37 -11.51 -18.91
N SER A 226 4.88 -11.66 -20.12
CA SER A 226 5.37 -10.87 -21.28
C SER A 226 4.90 -9.41 -21.17
N VAL A 227 5.64 -8.52 -21.84
CA VAL A 227 5.28 -7.09 -21.94
C VAL A 227 4.25 -6.92 -23.06
N PRO A 228 3.08 -6.30 -22.77
CA PRO A 228 2.08 -5.98 -23.81
C PRO A 228 2.66 -5.05 -24.89
N GLU A 229 2.27 -5.28 -26.14
CA GLU A 229 2.78 -4.52 -27.29
C GLU A 229 2.41 -3.02 -27.23
N ASP A 230 1.30 -2.72 -26.58
CA ASP A 230 0.77 -1.36 -26.39
C ASP A 230 1.30 -0.66 -25.13
N ASN A 231 2.24 -1.26 -24.40
CA ASN A 231 2.93 -0.61 -23.30
C ASN A 231 3.89 0.47 -23.80
N PRO A 232 4.06 1.57 -23.05
CA PRO A 232 5.06 2.58 -23.36
C PRO A 232 6.48 1.99 -23.43
N GLY A 233 7.24 2.34 -24.49
CA GLY A 233 8.65 2.00 -24.61
C GLY A 233 9.01 0.51 -24.62
N SER A 234 8.05 -0.38 -24.90
CA SER A 234 8.26 -1.85 -24.85
C SER A 234 8.82 -2.32 -23.50
N SER A 235 8.41 -1.68 -22.43
CA SER A 235 8.80 -1.92 -21.03
C SER A 235 7.58 -2.38 -20.22
N PRO A 236 7.76 -3.12 -19.11
CA PRO A 236 6.65 -3.36 -18.18
C PRO A 236 6.15 -2.08 -17.50
N ILE A 237 6.89 -0.97 -17.56
CA ILE A 237 6.52 0.30 -16.95
C ILE A 237 5.37 0.93 -17.74
N TYR A 238 4.21 1.12 -17.08
CA TYR A 238 3.08 1.82 -17.65
C TYR A 238 3.11 3.33 -17.31
N SER A 239 3.47 3.67 -16.07
CA SER A 239 3.70 5.05 -15.60
C SER A 239 4.78 5.10 -14.52
N SER A 240 5.36 6.29 -14.30
CA SER A 240 6.46 6.55 -13.37
C SER A 240 6.13 7.68 -12.40
N GLY A 241 7.09 8.01 -11.52
CA GLY A 241 6.92 9.13 -10.59
C GLY A 241 5.95 8.85 -9.45
N HIS A 242 5.81 7.59 -9.03
CA HIS A 242 4.98 7.16 -7.91
C HIS A 242 5.82 6.90 -6.66
N ARG A 243 5.26 7.20 -5.48
CA ARG A 243 5.96 6.95 -4.22
C ARG A 243 5.67 5.57 -3.64
N ASN A 244 4.40 5.23 -3.40
CA ASN A 244 4.02 3.94 -2.79
C ASN A 244 2.57 3.58 -3.11
N VAL A 245 2.35 2.96 -4.24
CA VAL A 245 1.00 2.62 -4.74
C VAL A 245 0.49 1.36 -4.08
N GLN A 246 -0.63 1.44 -3.36
CA GLN A 246 -1.26 0.31 -2.67
C GLN A 246 -2.70 0.03 -3.10
N GLY A 247 -3.26 0.80 -4.01
CA GLY A 247 -4.58 0.55 -4.57
C GLY A 247 -4.60 0.73 -6.08
N ILE A 248 -5.33 -0.14 -6.78
CA ILE A 248 -5.60 -0.05 -8.24
C ILE A 248 -7.06 -0.47 -8.44
N ALA A 249 -7.80 0.33 -9.18
CA ALA A 249 -9.19 0.08 -9.56
C ALA A 249 -9.45 0.48 -11.00
N PHE A 250 -10.58 0.04 -11.55
CA PHE A 250 -10.99 0.38 -12.91
C PHE A 250 -12.43 0.87 -12.92
N GLY A 251 -12.66 1.96 -13.62
CA GLY A 251 -14.00 2.45 -13.91
C GLY A 251 -14.74 1.55 -14.91
N PRO A 252 -16.05 1.78 -15.10
CA PRO A 252 -16.86 0.98 -16.03
C PRO A 252 -16.46 1.15 -17.50
N ASP A 253 -15.80 2.25 -17.81
CA ASP A 253 -15.23 2.55 -19.14
C ASP A 253 -13.80 2.02 -19.32
N GLY A 254 -13.26 1.33 -18.32
CA GLY A 254 -11.90 0.82 -18.28
C GLY A 254 -10.87 1.83 -17.79
N THR A 255 -11.25 3.04 -17.40
CA THR A 255 -10.32 4.04 -16.82
C THR A 255 -9.63 3.48 -15.59
N PRO A 256 -8.28 3.38 -15.60
CA PRO A 256 -7.53 2.89 -14.44
C PRO A 256 -7.26 4.01 -13.43
N TYR A 257 -7.43 3.69 -12.16
CA TYR A 257 -7.18 4.56 -11.02
C TYR A 257 -6.17 3.93 -10.06
N ALA A 258 -5.41 4.77 -9.39
CA ALA A 258 -4.54 4.35 -8.29
C ALA A 258 -4.73 5.21 -7.05
N SER A 259 -4.52 4.62 -5.89
CA SER A 259 -4.32 5.33 -4.63
C SER A 259 -2.90 5.08 -4.14
N GLU A 260 -2.23 6.14 -3.70
CA GLU A 260 -0.85 6.06 -3.24
C GLU A 260 -0.59 6.89 -1.99
N LEU A 261 0.32 6.37 -1.17
CA LEU A 261 0.77 7.04 0.03
C LEU A 261 1.81 8.10 -0.34
N GLY A 262 1.52 9.33 -0.01
CA GLY A 262 2.45 10.44 -0.11
C GLY A 262 3.49 10.45 1.02
N HIS A 263 4.28 11.52 1.09
CA HIS A 263 5.34 11.62 2.08
C HIS A 263 4.87 12.33 3.36
N ARG A 264 4.50 13.60 3.25
CA ARG A 264 4.12 14.41 4.42
C ARG A 264 2.97 15.37 4.16
N THR A 265 2.74 15.69 2.91
CA THR A 265 1.83 16.76 2.53
C THR A 265 0.52 16.18 2.00
N TRP A 266 0.60 15.28 1.03
CA TRP A 266 -0.58 14.76 0.36
C TRP A 266 -0.45 13.28 0.01
N ASP A 267 -1.44 12.51 0.41
CA ASP A 267 -1.79 11.24 -0.22
C ASP A 267 -2.61 11.52 -1.48
N GLU A 268 -2.53 10.65 -2.48
CA GLU A 268 -3.06 10.95 -3.82
C GLU A 268 -4.01 9.88 -4.34
N VAL A 269 -4.98 10.35 -5.12
CA VAL A 269 -5.79 9.50 -6.00
C VAL A 269 -5.53 9.94 -7.44
N ASN A 270 -5.08 9.01 -8.25
CA ASN A 270 -4.60 9.26 -9.61
C ASN A 270 -5.43 8.52 -10.66
N VAL A 271 -5.70 9.16 -11.80
CA VAL A 271 -6.06 8.47 -13.04
C VAL A 271 -4.78 8.09 -13.75
N LEU A 272 -4.62 6.82 -14.05
CA LEU A 272 -3.39 6.33 -14.68
C LEU A 272 -3.41 6.54 -16.19
N ARG A 273 -2.30 7.03 -16.74
CA ARG A 273 -2.11 7.28 -18.16
C ARG A 273 -0.81 6.65 -18.64
N ALA A 274 -0.85 6.02 -19.79
CA ALA A 274 0.32 5.39 -20.41
C ALA A 274 1.46 6.39 -20.61
N GLY A 275 2.65 6.07 -20.13
CA GLY A 275 3.85 6.89 -20.27
C GLY A 275 3.87 8.17 -19.42
N ALA A 276 2.87 8.39 -18.56
CA ALA A 276 2.83 9.58 -17.71
C ALA A 276 3.81 9.46 -16.53
N ASP A 277 4.33 10.62 -16.11
CA ASP A 277 5.10 10.81 -14.88
C ASP A 277 4.22 11.56 -13.87
N TYR A 278 4.13 11.06 -12.63
CA TYR A 278 3.31 11.61 -11.53
C TYR A 278 4.10 12.51 -10.58
N GLY A 279 5.39 12.71 -10.87
CA GLY A 279 6.21 13.81 -10.33
C GLY A 279 6.93 13.50 -9.02
N TRP A 280 6.72 12.36 -8.35
CA TRP A 280 7.52 11.99 -7.19
C TRP A 280 8.97 11.69 -7.58
N PRO A 281 10.02 12.23 -6.88
CA PRO A 281 9.94 12.97 -5.61
C PRO A 281 9.89 14.50 -5.71
N GLU A 282 9.91 15.08 -6.90
CA GLU A 282 9.99 16.54 -7.10
C GLU A 282 8.71 17.25 -6.69
N THR A 283 7.57 16.59 -6.83
CA THR A 283 6.25 17.14 -6.48
C THR A 283 5.42 16.15 -5.68
N GLU A 284 4.50 16.67 -4.87
CA GLU A 284 3.52 15.94 -4.08
C GLU A 284 2.22 16.75 -4.08
N GLY A 285 1.12 16.15 -4.54
CA GLY A 285 -0.18 16.80 -4.64
C GLY A 285 -0.38 17.64 -5.91
N ILE A 286 -1.45 18.43 -5.92
CA ILE A 286 -1.92 19.18 -7.09
C ILE A 286 -1.05 20.42 -7.37
N ALA A 287 -0.59 21.09 -6.33
CA ALA A 287 0.11 22.38 -6.46
C ALA A 287 1.57 22.19 -6.89
N GLY A 288 1.93 22.84 -8.00
CA GLY A 288 3.30 22.84 -8.51
C GLY A 288 3.71 21.54 -9.21
N SER A 289 2.75 20.69 -9.56
CA SER A 289 3.02 19.45 -10.29
C SER A 289 3.73 19.74 -11.62
N THR A 290 4.88 19.09 -11.82
CA THR A 290 5.60 19.08 -13.09
C THR A 290 5.14 17.93 -13.99
N GLY A 291 4.44 16.93 -13.39
CA GLY A 291 3.89 15.74 -14.05
C GLY A 291 2.37 15.75 -14.13
N GLN A 292 1.80 14.57 -14.22
CA GLN A 292 0.36 14.36 -14.18
C GLN A 292 -0.17 14.65 -12.77
N ALA A 293 -1.06 15.63 -12.65
CA ALA A 293 -1.66 15.96 -11.36
C ALA A 293 -2.66 14.87 -10.90
N PRO A 294 -2.76 14.61 -9.57
CA PRO A 294 -3.80 13.76 -9.02
C PRO A 294 -5.20 14.37 -9.21
N ILE A 295 -6.23 13.50 -9.21
CA ILE A 295 -7.62 13.93 -9.27
C ILE A 295 -8.19 14.33 -7.91
N ALA A 296 -7.57 13.85 -6.83
CA ALA A 296 -7.85 14.25 -5.46
C ALA A 296 -6.62 14.05 -4.58
N THR A 297 -6.56 14.84 -3.50
CA THR A 297 -5.53 14.72 -2.45
C THR A 297 -6.20 14.67 -1.09
N ILE A 298 -5.62 13.89 -0.16
CA ILE A 298 -6.08 13.77 1.20
C ILE A 298 -4.85 13.91 2.12
N HIS A 299 -5.00 14.59 3.26
CA HIS A 299 -3.88 14.72 4.19
C HIS A 299 -3.48 13.35 4.77
N PRO A 300 -2.19 13.01 4.91
CA PRO A 300 -1.73 11.69 5.35
C PRO A 300 -2.26 11.26 6.73
N ASP A 301 -2.54 12.20 7.64
CA ASP A 301 -3.14 11.91 8.93
C ASP A 301 -4.60 11.41 8.82
N GLU A 302 -5.27 11.69 7.70
CA GLU A 302 -6.65 11.35 7.44
C GLU A 302 -6.82 10.19 6.45
N ALA A 303 -5.74 9.79 5.77
CA ALA A 303 -5.76 8.72 4.80
C ALA A 303 -4.70 7.63 5.07
N SER A 304 -3.48 7.73 4.56
CA SER A 304 -2.59 6.61 4.29
C SER A 304 -3.34 5.55 3.47
N PRO A 305 -3.72 5.89 2.21
CA PRO A 305 -4.65 5.08 1.42
C PRO A 305 -4.03 3.76 1.00
N SER A 306 -4.85 2.71 0.95
CA SER A 306 -4.40 1.41 0.49
C SER A 306 -5.33 0.87 -0.60
N GLY A 307 -6.12 -0.17 -0.37
CA GLY A 307 -7.02 -0.69 -1.39
C GLY A 307 -8.05 0.33 -1.86
N VAL A 308 -8.34 0.34 -3.15
CA VAL A 308 -9.38 1.14 -3.78
C VAL A 308 -10.23 0.26 -4.68
N ALA A 309 -11.54 0.50 -4.70
CA ALA A 309 -12.50 -0.15 -5.58
C ALA A 309 -13.43 0.89 -6.20
N TYR A 310 -13.96 0.61 -7.39
CA TYR A 310 -14.97 1.44 -8.03
C TYR A 310 -16.35 0.78 -7.91
N ALA A 311 -17.31 1.50 -7.36
CA ALA A 311 -18.72 1.10 -7.33
C ALA A 311 -19.63 2.32 -7.36
N GLU A 312 -20.75 2.24 -8.09
CA GLU A 312 -21.82 3.23 -8.13
C GLU A 312 -21.32 4.68 -8.28
N GLY A 313 -20.48 4.95 -9.29
CA GLY A 313 -19.98 6.29 -9.60
C GLY A 313 -18.93 6.83 -8.61
N SER A 314 -18.39 6.01 -7.75
CA SER A 314 -17.42 6.44 -6.73
C SER A 314 -16.24 5.49 -6.63
N LEU A 315 -15.08 6.04 -6.28
CA LEU A 315 -13.94 5.29 -5.77
C LEU A 315 -14.07 5.17 -4.24
N TRP A 316 -13.96 3.94 -3.74
CA TRP A 316 -14.02 3.62 -2.32
C TRP A 316 -12.62 3.22 -1.87
N ILE A 317 -12.04 4.00 -0.94
CA ILE A 317 -10.61 3.93 -0.62
C ILE A 317 -10.44 3.60 0.86
N GLY A 318 -9.78 2.50 1.15
CA GLY A 318 -9.44 2.12 2.51
C GLY A 318 -8.29 2.98 3.05
N ALA A 319 -8.46 3.56 4.24
CA ALA A 319 -7.47 4.40 4.91
C ALA A 319 -6.87 3.67 6.13
N LEU A 320 -5.54 3.54 6.12
CA LEU A 320 -4.79 2.89 7.21
C LEU A 320 -4.54 3.84 8.38
N GLY A 321 -3.86 4.95 8.13
CA GLY A 321 -3.58 5.99 9.12
C GLY A 321 -4.84 6.70 9.57
N GLY A 322 -5.66 7.10 8.62
CA GLY A 322 -6.94 7.78 8.85
C GLY A 322 -8.05 6.91 9.43
N ARG A 323 -7.90 5.57 9.38
CA ARG A 323 -8.82 4.60 10.01
C ARG A 323 -10.27 4.80 9.61
N ARG A 324 -10.51 4.91 8.29
CA ARG A 324 -11.83 5.18 7.71
C ARG A 324 -11.93 4.62 6.29
N LEU A 325 -13.10 4.69 5.74
CA LEU A 325 -13.34 4.50 4.31
C LEU A 325 -13.60 5.87 3.69
N TRP A 326 -12.88 6.20 2.63
CA TRP A 326 -13.14 7.39 1.82
C TRP A 326 -13.98 7.03 0.60
N GLN A 327 -14.95 7.87 0.27
CA GLN A 327 -15.70 7.86 -0.98
C GLN A 327 -15.29 9.07 -1.80
N LEU A 328 -14.81 8.86 -3.01
CA LEU A 328 -14.52 9.92 -3.99
C LEU A 328 -15.44 9.75 -5.19
N PRO A 329 -16.47 10.58 -5.35
CA PRO A 329 -17.31 10.57 -6.53
C PRO A 329 -16.49 10.92 -7.78
N VAL A 330 -16.62 10.10 -8.83
CA VAL A 330 -15.84 10.27 -10.08
C VAL A 330 -16.69 10.05 -11.32
N GLU A 331 -16.40 10.83 -12.37
CA GLU A 331 -16.99 10.66 -13.69
C GLU A 331 -15.95 11.00 -14.76
N GLY A 332 -15.82 10.16 -15.79
CA GLY A 332 -14.90 10.42 -16.93
C GLY A 332 -13.44 10.63 -16.53
N GLY A 333 -12.99 10.02 -15.45
CA GLY A 333 -11.63 10.16 -14.94
C GLY A 333 -11.35 11.43 -14.13
N ALA A 334 -12.38 12.13 -13.68
CA ALA A 334 -12.26 13.32 -12.83
C ALA A 334 -13.07 13.16 -11.53
N ALA A 335 -12.60 13.75 -10.45
CA ALA A 335 -13.40 13.88 -9.23
C ALA A 335 -14.55 14.88 -9.48
N THR A 336 -15.75 14.51 -9.05
CA THR A 336 -16.96 15.35 -9.19
C THR A 336 -17.39 16.02 -7.90
N ALA A 337 -16.79 15.61 -6.77
CA ALA A 337 -16.97 16.21 -5.46
C ALA A 337 -15.72 16.00 -4.59
N GLU A 338 -15.65 16.68 -3.45
CA GLU A 338 -14.65 16.42 -2.42
C GLU A 338 -14.82 15.00 -1.84
N PRO A 339 -13.73 14.38 -1.34
CA PRO A 339 -13.81 13.11 -0.64
C PRO A 339 -14.75 13.15 0.57
N ILE A 340 -15.57 12.10 0.72
CA ILE A 340 -16.53 11.93 1.82
C ILE A 340 -16.04 10.78 2.71
N ASP A 341 -15.95 11.00 4.02
CA ASP A 341 -15.51 9.96 4.96
C ASP A 341 -16.67 9.14 5.54
N HIS A 342 -16.39 7.86 5.77
CA HIS A 342 -17.30 6.90 6.38
C HIS A 342 -16.55 6.08 7.44
N PHE A 343 -17.26 5.65 8.48
CA PHE A 343 -16.77 4.74 9.52
C PHE A 343 -15.50 5.23 10.25
N ALA A 344 -15.32 6.54 10.41
CA ALA A 344 -14.14 7.13 11.03
C ALA A 344 -13.87 6.58 12.44
N GLY A 345 -12.78 5.83 12.60
CA GLY A 345 -12.36 5.21 13.85
C GLY A 345 -13.15 3.97 14.29
N GLU A 346 -14.22 3.58 13.58
CA GLU A 346 -15.11 2.48 14.00
C GLU A 346 -14.44 1.10 13.88
N TYR A 347 -13.82 0.84 12.72
CA TYR A 347 -13.21 -0.47 12.41
C TYR A 347 -11.69 -0.44 12.42
N GLY A 348 -11.10 0.73 12.71
CA GLY A 348 -9.64 0.91 12.67
C GLY A 348 -9.12 1.03 11.24
N ARG A 349 -7.98 0.42 10.98
CA ARG A 349 -7.25 0.48 9.71
C ARG A 349 -7.96 -0.36 8.66
N ILE A 350 -8.38 0.25 7.55
CA ILE A 350 -8.97 -0.45 6.39
C ILE A 350 -7.89 -0.61 5.34
N ARG A 351 -7.47 -1.86 5.09
CA ARG A 351 -6.38 -2.20 4.18
C ARG A 351 -6.87 -2.40 2.75
N THR A 352 -7.95 -3.16 2.56
CA THR A 352 -8.43 -3.53 1.24
C THR A 352 -9.92 -3.29 1.14
N VAL A 353 -10.31 -2.77 0.00
CA VAL A 353 -11.69 -2.59 -0.43
C VAL A 353 -11.82 -3.30 -1.76
N GLU A 354 -12.78 -4.21 -1.89
CA GLU A 354 -13.07 -4.93 -3.11
C GLU A 354 -14.58 -5.00 -3.35
N VAL A 355 -14.99 -4.98 -4.61
CA VAL A 355 -16.39 -5.17 -4.98
C VAL A 355 -16.67 -6.65 -5.11
N ALA A 356 -17.60 -7.13 -4.30
CA ALA A 356 -18.05 -8.51 -4.36
C ALA A 356 -18.92 -8.77 -5.60
N PRO A 357 -19.09 -10.05 -6.02
CA PRO A 357 -19.92 -10.39 -7.18
C PRO A 357 -21.38 -9.95 -7.09
N ASP A 358 -21.87 -9.65 -5.89
CA ASP A 358 -23.21 -9.13 -5.62
C ASP A 358 -23.28 -7.59 -5.59
N GLY A 359 -22.18 -6.90 -5.91
CA GLY A 359 -22.08 -5.44 -5.94
C GLY A 359 -21.77 -4.78 -4.59
N ALA A 360 -21.75 -5.54 -3.49
CA ALA A 360 -21.39 -4.99 -2.18
C ALA A 360 -19.87 -4.78 -2.05
N LEU A 361 -19.47 -3.87 -1.19
CA LEU A 361 -18.06 -3.72 -0.80
C LEU A 361 -17.71 -4.74 0.28
N TRP A 362 -16.55 -5.38 0.13
CA TRP A 362 -15.89 -6.09 1.21
C TRP A 362 -14.72 -5.28 1.69
N LEU A 363 -14.77 -4.89 2.98
CA LEU A 363 -13.74 -4.09 3.65
C LEU A 363 -12.90 -5.00 4.53
N VAL A 364 -11.59 -5.04 4.30
CA VAL A 364 -10.65 -5.83 5.09
C VAL A 364 -9.91 -4.92 6.06
N THR A 365 -10.02 -5.16 7.36
CA THR A 365 -9.25 -4.43 8.36
C THR A 365 -7.80 -4.94 8.45
N SER A 366 -6.89 -4.18 9.03
CA SER A 366 -5.48 -4.55 9.24
C SER A 366 -4.95 -3.94 10.53
N ASN A 367 -5.60 -4.27 11.64
CA ASN A 367 -5.27 -3.78 12.97
C ASN A 367 -4.20 -4.64 13.66
N THR A 368 -4.04 -5.91 13.24
CA THR A 368 -3.00 -6.83 13.74
C THR A 368 -1.67 -6.66 13.01
N ASP A 369 -1.64 -5.87 11.94
CA ASP A 369 -0.42 -5.58 11.19
C ASP A 369 0.56 -4.78 12.06
N ARG A 370 1.73 -5.37 12.35
CA ARG A 370 2.75 -4.80 13.24
C ARG A 370 3.54 -3.65 12.61
N ALA A 371 3.46 -3.48 11.29
CA ALA A 371 4.04 -2.34 10.58
C ALA A 371 3.20 -1.07 10.75
N THR A 372 2.74 -0.79 11.96
CA THR A 372 1.81 0.31 12.23
C THR A 372 2.53 1.55 12.74
N TRP A 373 2.47 2.62 11.99
CA TRP A 373 2.73 3.96 12.50
C TRP A 373 1.47 4.46 13.23
N GLY A 374 1.62 4.81 14.52
CA GLY A 374 0.50 5.33 15.30
C GLY A 374 -0.61 4.30 15.55
N GLY A 375 -0.26 3.01 15.62
CA GLY A 375 -1.20 1.90 15.63
C GLY A 375 -2.19 1.94 16.78
N THR A 376 -3.44 1.60 16.46
CA THR A 376 -4.41 1.13 17.45
C THR A 376 -4.02 -0.28 17.87
N ALA A 377 -4.09 -0.56 19.17
CA ALA A 377 -4.01 -1.94 19.61
C ALA A 377 -5.13 -2.77 18.97
N PRO A 378 -4.86 -4.00 18.48
CA PRO A 378 -5.89 -4.87 17.95
C PRO A 378 -7.03 -5.05 18.97
N ARG A 379 -8.26 -5.07 18.49
CA ARG A 379 -9.46 -5.34 19.29
C ARG A 379 -9.80 -6.82 19.22
N PRO A 380 -10.56 -7.37 20.17
CA PRO A 380 -11.09 -8.73 20.03
C PRO A 380 -11.83 -8.90 18.70
N GLY A 381 -11.49 -9.95 17.96
CA GLY A 381 -12.04 -10.23 16.64
C GLY A 381 -11.33 -9.54 15.46
N ASP A 382 -10.31 -8.71 15.69
CA ASP A 382 -9.47 -8.22 14.59
C ASP A 382 -8.52 -9.35 14.11
N ASP A 383 -8.15 -9.40 12.83
CA ASP A 383 -8.73 -8.59 11.76
C ASP A 383 -9.97 -9.26 11.19
N ARG A 384 -10.78 -8.46 10.50
CA ARG A 384 -12.11 -8.87 10.04
C ARG A 384 -12.39 -8.42 8.61
N ILE A 385 -13.40 -9.04 8.02
CA ILE A 385 -14.02 -8.60 6.76
C ILE A 385 -15.44 -8.14 7.06
N LEU A 386 -15.76 -6.95 6.59
CA LEU A 386 -17.09 -6.36 6.64
C LEU A 386 -17.69 -6.32 5.24
N ARG A 387 -18.95 -6.71 5.08
CA ARG A 387 -19.73 -6.50 3.86
C ARG A 387 -20.63 -5.28 4.04
N VAL A 388 -20.55 -4.36 3.07
CA VAL A 388 -21.33 -3.11 3.08
C VAL A 388 -22.08 -3.00 1.75
N GLU A 389 -23.38 -2.87 1.80
CA GLU A 389 -24.18 -2.61 0.60
C GLU A 389 -23.90 -1.20 0.07
N VAL A 390 -23.68 -1.08 -1.23
CA VAL A 390 -23.64 0.22 -1.92
C VAL A 390 -24.98 0.40 -2.62
N ARG A 391 -25.61 1.53 -2.41
CA ARG A 391 -26.89 1.88 -3.01
C ARG A 391 -26.67 3.02 -4.00
N GLU A 392 -27.28 2.88 -5.17
CA GLU A 392 -27.29 3.91 -6.19
C GLU A 392 -27.75 5.27 -5.60
N PRO A 393 -27.29 6.37 -6.21
CA PRO A 393 -27.63 7.74 -5.81
C PRO A 393 -29.14 8.00 -5.77
#